data_56a15d4955e51fa37ba2334b97704946
#
_entry.id   56a15d4955e51fa37ba2334b97704946
#
_cell.length_a   1.000
_cell.length_b   1.000
_cell.length_c   1.000
_cell.angle_alpha   90.00
_cell.angle_beta   90.00
_cell.angle_gamma   90.00
#
_symmetry.space_group_name_H-M   'P 1'
#
loop_
_entity.id
_entity.type
_entity.pdbx_description
1 polymer ?
#
loop_
_entity_poly.entity_id
_entity_poly.type
_entity_poly.pdbx_seq_one_letter_code
_entity_poly.pdbx_strand_id
1 'polypeptide(L)'
;MGRIRSVMPLLLLMAMTGFEARYSRAQQPAPSSTVPQVDPDAGPSEPSLARGEPGHSLQNSIDASESWEPSPPPRSMVRFNEYRGPYFTARYGAGLLLEYDAFAQDAASKEQIAMYPAERLRDFRWILAGRILPRWNRSLTWSSGIMYDGPNHQWLIRQTGLMLAVPELGGNFFVGRSKEGFSLLKIMVGYDGWTFERQTISDATIPILADGFKWLGYAPKYHFLYNLGYFNDVVSHSQTFSTYSSTEVGRFVWLPVHSDKEDKVLDLGVAYRFGIPENHKLQLRSRPEAFAAPYFVDTGSFKADSTWMLGYEAYYRQNRWLFGSEYWWMHVSSPSTNNPVVDGGDIVTTYLFNDASRVYNTAGGFFRAVSPKRSVFQGGPGAWELVLRYSYIDLDNQKLQGGTFGRFTPMVNWHMSNNMRLEMGYGYGHLDRFNLKGNTQFFQTRLQLQF
;
A
#
# COMPACT_ATOMS: atom_id res chain seq x y z
N MET A 1 -25.06 -0.28 -35.11
CA MET A 1 -25.27 -1.63 -34.50
C MET A 1 -24.05 -2.51 -34.83
N GLY A 2 -23.01 -2.47 -34.04
CA GLY A 2 -21.78 -3.24 -34.16
C GLY A 2 -21.68 -4.24 -33.01
N ARG A 3 -21.50 -5.50 -33.35
CA ARG A 3 -21.49 -6.65 -32.43
C ARG A 3 -20.33 -6.52 -31.43
N ILE A 4 -20.65 -6.41 -30.15
CA ILE A 4 -19.72 -6.63 -29.03
C ILE A 4 -19.49 -8.15 -28.95
N ARG A 5 -18.37 -8.63 -29.45
CA ARG A 5 -17.90 -10.01 -29.21
C ARG A 5 -17.32 -10.05 -27.80
N SER A 6 -17.88 -10.91 -26.95
CA SER A 6 -17.44 -11.14 -25.58
C SER A 6 -16.02 -11.74 -25.56
N VAL A 7 -15.06 -11.00 -25.08
CA VAL A 7 -13.66 -11.43 -24.87
C VAL A 7 -13.48 -12.08 -23.48
N MET A 8 -14.50 -12.07 -22.66
CA MET A 8 -14.45 -12.51 -21.26
C MET A 8 -14.12 -14.02 -21.04
N PRO A 9 -14.45 -14.97 -21.93
CA PRO A 9 -14.04 -16.36 -21.70
C PRO A 9 -12.57 -16.65 -21.98
N LEU A 10 -11.85 -15.80 -22.72
CA LEU A 10 -10.47 -16.10 -23.13
C LEU A 10 -9.44 -15.84 -22.02
N LEU A 11 -9.65 -14.84 -21.19
CA LEU A 11 -8.76 -14.53 -20.06
C LEU A 11 -8.84 -15.56 -18.93
N LEU A 12 -10.03 -16.15 -18.71
CA LEU A 12 -10.20 -17.22 -17.73
C LEU A 12 -9.61 -18.54 -18.24
N LEU A 13 -9.62 -18.78 -19.54
CA LEU A 13 -9.08 -19.99 -20.15
C LEU A 13 -7.55 -19.98 -20.21
N MET A 14 -6.91 -18.83 -20.45
CA MET A 14 -5.43 -18.74 -20.45
C MET A 14 -4.82 -18.92 -19.06
N ALA A 15 -5.54 -18.57 -17.98
CA ALA A 15 -5.09 -18.85 -16.63
C ALA A 15 -5.20 -20.33 -16.22
N MET A 16 -6.02 -21.12 -16.91
CA MET A 16 -6.26 -22.53 -16.56
C MET A 16 -5.48 -23.53 -17.42
N THR A 17 -4.99 -23.17 -18.60
CA THR A 17 -4.34 -24.11 -19.53
C THR A 17 -2.82 -24.18 -19.41
N GLY A 18 -2.18 -23.38 -18.56
CA GLY A 18 -0.72 -23.30 -18.43
C GLY A 18 -0.07 -24.20 -17.38
N PHE A 19 -0.80 -24.99 -16.60
CA PHE A 19 -0.21 -25.77 -15.49
C PHE A 19 -0.68 -27.23 -15.44
N GLU A 20 -0.34 -28.02 -16.44
CA GLU A 20 -0.27 -29.48 -16.28
C GLU A 20 1.18 -29.90 -15.97
N ALA A 21 1.58 -29.79 -14.71
CA ALA A 21 2.79 -30.45 -14.22
C ALA A 21 2.44 -31.88 -13.75
N ARG A 22 2.98 -32.86 -14.44
CA ARG A 22 2.85 -34.29 -14.16
C ARG A 22 3.32 -34.65 -12.77
N TYR A 23 2.40 -35.07 -11.88
CA TYR A 23 2.76 -35.74 -10.63
C TYR A 23 2.95 -37.23 -10.87
N SER A 24 4.20 -37.68 -10.81
CA SER A 24 4.58 -39.07 -10.68
C SER A 24 4.33 -39.53 -9.23
N ARG A 25 3.51 -40.55 -9.08
CA ARG A 25 3.18 -41.20 -7.80
C ARG A 25 4.38 -42.06 -7.36
N ALA A 26 5.08 -41.63 -6.29
CA ALA A 26 5.98 -42.48 -5.57
C ALA A 26 5.26 -43.07 -4.33
N GLN A 27 5.32 -44.40 -4.19
CA GLN A 27 4.74 -45.17 -3.09
C GLN A 27 5.41 -44.84 -1.77
N GLN A 28 4.60 -44.60 -0.72
CA GLN A 28 5.03 -44.47 0.65
C GLN A 28 5.25 -45.87 1.30
N PRO A 29 6.31 -46.01 2.12
CA PRO A 29 6.39 -47.12 3.10
C PRO A 29 5.67 -46.69 4.41
N ALA A 30 5.11 -47.68 5.08
CA ALA A 30 4.30 -47.57 6.27
C ALA A 30 5.06 -46.99 7.50
N PRO A 31 4.38 -46.35 8.46
CA PRO A 31 5.02 -45.73 9.61
C PRO A 31 5.29 -46.74 10.70
N SER A 32 6.52 -46.72 11.25
CA SER A 32 6.86 -47.35 12.51
C SER A 32 6.49 -46.45 13.69
N SER A 33 5.67 -46.91 14.58
CA SER A 33 5.27 -46.25 15.82
C SER A 33 6.41 -46.30 16.84
N THR A 34 6.96 -45.12 17.20
CA THR A 34 7.66 -44.95 18.48
C THR A 34 7.08 -43.74 19.20
N VAL A 35 6.44 -43.99 20.32
CA VAL A 35 5.92 -43.02 21.26
C VAL A 35 7.11 -42.39 21.99
N PRO A 36 7.24 -41.05 22.08
CA PRO A 36 8.24 -40.42 22.93
C PRO A 36 7.82 -40.55 24.41
N GLN A 37 8.71 -41.07 25.26
CA GLN A 37 8.59 -41.01 26.70
C GLN A 37 8.65 -39.58 27.20
N VAL A 38 7.68 -39.19 28.01
CA VAL A 38 7.64 -37.89 28.70
C VAL A 38 8.52 -38.03 29.95
N ASP A 39 9.49 -37.16 30.10
CA ASP A 39 10.35 -37.03 31.28
C ASP A 39 9.57 -36.33 32.40
N PRO A 40 9.37 -36.94 33.59
CA PRO A 40 8.51 -36.40 34.64
C PRO A 40 9.16 -35.25 35.46
N ASP A 41 10.41 -34.87 35.22
CA ASP A 41 11.14 -33.88 36.01
C ASP A 41 11.35 -32.50 35.36
N ALA A 42 10.67 -32.20 34.29
CA ALA A 42 10.68 -30.84 33.75
C ALA A 42 9.78 -29.93 34.60
N GLY A 43 10.37 -29.19 35.53
CA GLY A 43 9.74 -28.09 36.26
C GLY A 43 9.15 -27.04 35.30
N PRO A 44 8.18 -26.22 35.78
CA PRO A 44 7.50 -25.26 34.93
C PRO A 44 8.55 -24.31 34.34
N SER A 45 8.80 -24.46 33.05
CA SER A 45 9.55 -23.48 32.28
C SER A 45 8.80 -22.15 32.36
N GLU A 46 9.45 -21.13 32.95
CA GLU A 46 9.01 -19.75 32.80
C GLU A 46 8.62 -19.49 31.32
N PRO A 47 7.53 -18.76 31.07
CA PRO A 47 7.21 -18.39 29.71
C PRO A 47 8.42 -17.61 29.19
N SER A 48 9.23 -18.22 28.37
CA SER A 48 10.22 -17.52 27.59
C SER A 48 9.41 -16.47 26.85
N LEU A 49 9.56 -15.22 27.28
CA LEU A 49 9.23 -14.08 26.46
C LEU A 49 9.86 -14.43 25.12
N ALA A 50 9.04 -14.88 24.19
CA ALA A 50 9.47 -15.15 22.85
C ALA A 50 10.15 -13.86 22.45
N ARG A 51 11.47 -13.86 22.46
CA ARG A 51 12.27 -12.86 21.79
C ARG A 51 11.86 -13.03 20.35
N GLY A 52 10.79 -12.30 20.00
CA GLY A 52 10.42 -12.12 18.62
C GLY A 52 11.70 -11.70 17.96
N GLU A 53 12.18 -12.51 17.05
CA GLU A 53 13.47 -12.25 16.42
C GLU A 53 13.48 -10.77 16.03
N PRO A 54 14.38 -9.94 16.54
CA PRO A 54 14.33 -8.48 16.36
C PRO A 54 14.25 -8.08 14.88
N GLY A 55 14.59 -9.00 13.99
CA GLY A 55 14.59 -8.77 12.58
C GLY A 55 13.23 -8.81 11.88
N HIS A 56 12.23 -9.51 12.41
CA HIS A 56 10.91 -9.51 11.75
C HIS A 56 10.19 -8.18 11.92
N SER A 57 10.30 -7.52 13.06
CA SER A 57 9.70 -6.21 13.28
C SER A 57 10.37 -5.11 12.46
N LEU A 58 11.67 -5.23 12.21
CA LEU A 58 12.46 -4.22 11.48
C LEU A 58 12.32 -4.35 9.97
N GLN A 59 12.35 -5.57 9.48
CA GLN A 59 12.05 -5.85 8.09
C GLN A 59 10.64 -5.36 7.77
N ASN A 60 9.68 -5.59 8.65
CA ASN A 60 8.33 -5.05 8.54
C ASN A 60 8.27 -3.51 8.50
N SER A 61 9.24 -2.81 9.04
CA SER A 61 9.26 -1.34 9.04
C SER A 61 9.93 -0.76 7.78
N ILE A 62 10.97 -1.41 7.25
CA ILE A 62 11.55 -1.08 5.94
C ILE A 62 10.56 -1.44 4.85
N ASP A 63 10.00 -2.64 4.97
CA ASP A 63 9.01 -3.19 4.07
C ASP A 63 7.60 -2.68 4.37
N ALA A 64 7.45 -1.78 5.35
CA ALA A 64 6.16 -1.23 5.74
C ALA A 64 5.36 -0.69 4.56
N SER A 65 6.04 -0.36 3.49
CA SER A 65 5.41 0.09 2.26
C SER A 65 5.36 -0.95 1.15
N GLU A 66 6.13 -2.04 1.21
CA GLU A 66 6.28 -2.95 0.06
C GLU A 66 6.61 -4.40 0.43
N SER A 67 6.42 -4.81 1.69
CA SER A 67 6.78 -6.18 2.06
C SER A 67 5.78 -7.20 1.52
N TRP A 68 6.35 -8.22 0.98
CA TRP A 68 5.74 -9.38 0.36
C TRP A 68 5.90 -10.61 1.24
N GLU A 69 5.94 -10.47 2.55
CA GLU A 69 6.09 -11.66 3.36
C GLU A 69 4.87 -12.56 3.20
N PRO A 70 4.97 -13.67 2.42
CA PRO A 70 4.00 -14.72 2.56
C PRO A 70 4.11 -15.22 4.00
N SER A 71 3.01 -15.54 4.62
CA SER A 71 3.00 -16.24 5.91
C SER A 71 3.99 -17.40 5.85
N PRO A 72 4.89 -17.57 6.84
CA PRO A 72 5.86 -18.63 6.79
C PRO A 72 5.14 -19.96 6.56
N PRO A 73 5.60 -20.77 5.61
CA PRO A 73 4.98 -22.07 5.38
C PRO A 73 5.04 -22.88 6.69
N PRO A 74 4.00 -23.66 7.00
CA PRO A 74 3.91 -24.42 8.26
C PRO A 74 4.97 -25.52 8.39
N ARG A 75 5.88 -25.64 7.42
CA ARG A 75 7.01 -26.58 7.43
C ARG A 75 8.28 -25.87 7.02
N SER A 76 9.42 -26.30 7.54
CA SER A 76 10.77 -25.82 7.21
C SER A 76 11.18 -26.25 5.78
N MET A 77 10.46 -25.80 4.79
CA MET A 77 10.93 -25.95 3.42
C MET A 77 12.00 -24.91 3.14
N VAL A 78 13.09 -25.33 2.48
CA VAL A 78 14.09 -24.42 1.95
C VAL A 78 13.38 -23.50 0.95
N ARG A 79 13.31 -22.23 1.26
CA ARG A 79 12.71 -21.23 0.39
C ARG A 79 13.67 -20.96 -0.77
N PHE A 80 13.23 -21.23 -1.99
CA PHE A 80 14.05 -21.06 -3.20
C PHE A 80 14.49 -19.60 -3.42
N ASN A 81 13.80 -18.65 -2.81
CA ASN A 81 14.02 -17.21 -2.92
C ASN A 81 14.79 -16.60 -1.73
N GLU A 82 15.34 -17.42 -0.84
CA GLU A 82 16.09 -16.95 0.32
C GLU A 82 17.57 -17.38 0.24
N TYR A 83 18.47 -16.46 0.55
CA TYR A 83 19.88 -16.70 0.79
C TYR A 83 20.20 -16.38 2.26
N ARG A 84 20.85 -17.31 2.96
CA ARG A 84 21.32 -17.14 4.33
C ARG A 84 22.82 -17.38 4.41
N GLY A 85 23.59 -16.30 4.33
CA GLY A 85 25.04 -16.33 4.46
C GLY A 85 25.53 -15.94 5.84
N PRO A 86 26.86 -16.06 6.10
CA PRO A 86 27.45 -15.72 7.39
C PRO A 86 27.47 -14.21 7.70
N TYR A 87 27.37 -13.37 6.67
CA TYR A 87 27.47 -11.91 6.80
C TYR A 87 26.16 -11.19 6.50
N PHE A 88 25.32 -11.75 5.65
CA PHE A 88 24.05 -11.16 5.29
C PHE A 88 23.04 -12.22 4.88
N THR A 89 21.78 -11.85 4.98
CA THR A 89 20.66 -12.59 4.37
C THR A 89 20.12 -11.78 3.20
N ALA A 90 19.54 -12.46 2.22
CA ALA A 90 18.82 -11.84 1.14
C ALA A 90 17.57 -12.66 0.81
N ARG A 91 16.49 -11.98 0.49
CA ARG A 91 15.29 -12.58 -0.09
C ARG A 91 14.86 -11.74 -1.28
N TYR A 92 14.45 -12.38 -2.35
CA TYR A 92 13.84 -11.70 -3.47
C TYR A 92 12.34 -12.03 -3.57
N GLY A 93 11.59 -11.04 -4.01
CA GLY A 93 10.18 -11.15 -4.31
C GLY A 93 9.85 -10.43 -5.61
N ALA A 94 8.77 -10.81 -6.23
CA ALA A 94 8.28 -10.12 -7.41
C ALA A 94 6.76 -9.98 -7.38
N GLY A 95 6.21 -9.05 -8.17
CA GLY A 95 4.81 -8.84 -8.31
C GLY A 95 4.40 -8.21 -9.62
N LEU A 96 3.19 -8.52 -9.95
CA LEU A 96 2.57 -8.18 -11.21
C LEU A 96 1.13 -7.75 -10.96
N LEU A 97 0.74 -6.62 -11.53
CA LEU A 97 -0.64 -6.16 -11.59
C LEU A 97 -1.09 -6.04 -13.04
N LEU A 98 -2.06 -6.87 -13.42
CA LEU A 98 -2.76 -6.78 -14.70
C LEU A 98 -4.13 -6.15 -14.47
N GLU A 99 -4.47 -5.16 -15.27
CA GLU A 99 -5.67 -4.36 -15.10
C GLU A 99 -6.45 -4.21 -16.39
N TYR A 100 -7.77 -4.25 -16.26
CA TYR A 100 -8.71 -3.87 -17.31
C TYR A 100 -9.66 -2.82 -16.77
N ASP A 101 -9.75 -1.69 -17.47
CA ASP A 101 -10.63 -0.58 -17.16
C ASP A 101 -11.58 -0.30 -18.31
N ALA A 102 -12.85 -0.08 -18.02
CA ALA A 102 -13.84 0.40 -18.97
C ALA A 102 -14.64 1.56 -18.35
N PHE A 103 -15.06 2.48 -19.19
CA PHE A 103 -15.67 3.74 -18.76
C PHE A 103 -16.97 4.00 -19.53
N ALA A 104 -17.98 4.51 -18.81
CA ALA A 104 -19.18 5.07 -19.42
C ALA A 104 -19.36 6.51 -18.91
N GLN A 105 -19.31 7.47 -19.81
CA GLN A 105 -19.31 8.90 -19.51
C GLN A 105 -20.55 9.57 -20.09
N ASP A 106 -21.13 10.52 -19.35
CA ASP A 106 -22.07 11.47 -19.93
C ASP A 106 -21.40 12.48 -20.87
N ALA A 107 -22.18 13.31 -21.53
CA ALA A 107 -21.66 14.25 -22.53
C ALA A 107 -20.72 15.27 -21.92
N ALA A 108 -21.05 15.81 -20.74
CA ALA A 108 -20.25 16.82 -20.06
C ALA A 108 -18.91 16.24 -19.56
N SER A 109 -18.92 15.01 -19.05
CA SER A 109 -17.67 14.32 -18.65
C SER A 109 -16.76 14.05 -19.86
N LYS A 110 -17.33 13.65 -21.02
CA LYS A 110 -16.57 13.46 -22.25
C LYS A 110 -15.99 14.75 -22.82
N GLU A 111 -16.73 15.84 -22.71
CA GLU A 111 -16.30 17.16 -23.14
C GLU A 111 -15.07 17.63 -22.32
N GLN A 112 -15.08 17.36 -21.01
CA GLN A 112 -13.92 17.67 -20.16
C GLN A 112 -12.74 16.76 -20.46
N ILE A 113 -12.94 15.43 -20.39
CA ILE A 113 -11.89 14.43 -20.55
C ILE A 113 -12.49 13.14 -21.11
N ALA A 114 -12.22 12.83 -22.38
CA ALA A 114 -12.66 11.59 -22.99
C ALA A 114 -11.80 10.40 -22.54
N MET A 115 -12.43 9.27 -22.18
CA MET A 115 -11.78 8.04 -21.79
C MET A 115 -12.22 6.87 -22.65
N TYR A 116 -11.30 5.91 -22.81
CA TYR A 116 -11.51 4.70 -23.59
C TYR A 116 -11.11 3.46 -22.77
N PRO A 117 -11.77 2.32 -22.98
CA PRO A 117 -11.38 1.07 -22.34
C PRO A 117 -9.91 0.75 -22.61
N ALA A 118 -9.23 0.22 -21.60
CA ALA A 118 -7.82 -0.11 -21.70
C ALA A 118 -7.47 -1.38 -20.90
N GLU A 119 -6.66 -2.23 -21.50
CA GLU A 119 -5.97 -3.35 -20.84
C GLU A 119 -4.54 -2.94 -20.59
N ARG A 120 -4.04 -3.13 -19.36
CA ARG A 120 -2.70 -2.66 -19.01
C ARG A 120 -2.00 -3.58 -18.05
N LEU A 121 -0.69 -3.69 -18.24
CA LEU A 121 0.24 -4.01 -17.18
C LEU A 121 0.34 -2.76 -16.28
N ARG A 122 -0.31 -2.79 -15.10
CA ARG A 122 -0.30 -1.65 -14.17
C ARG A 122 1.10 -1.42 -13.62
N ASP A 123 1.70 -2.47 -13.07
CA ASP A 123 3.11 -2.49 -12.70
C ASP A 123 3.65 -3.92 -12.61
N PHE A 124 4.97 -4.00 -12.73
CA PHE A 124 5.76 -5.17 -12.39
C PHE A 124 6.84 -4.73 -11.41
N ARG A 125 6.99 -5.46 -10.30
CA ARG A 125 7.96 -5.13 -9.25
C ARG A 125 8.91 -6.28 -9.01
N TRP A 126 10.16 -5.90 -8.71
CA TRP A 126 11.16 -6.82 -8.21
C TRP A 126 11.81 -6.20 -6.97
N ILE A 127 11.84 -6.96 -5.88
CA ILE A 127 12.30 -6.48 -4.59
C ILE A 127 13.33 -7.45 -4.03
N LEU A 128 14.39 -6.90 -3.49
CA LEU A 128 15.42 -7.58 -2.72
C LEU A 128 15.43 -6.98 -1.32
N ALA A 129 15.42 -7.81 -0.29
CA ALA A 129 15.52 -7.36 1.09
C ALA A 129 16.26 -8.37 1.94
N GLY A 130 16.84 -7.92 3.04
CA GLY A 130 17.57 -8.81 3.95
C GLY A 130 18.13 -8.10 5.14
N ARG A 131 19.02 -8.81 5.84
CA ARG A 131 19.74 -8.30 7.00
C ARG A 131 21.22 -8.32 6.72
N ILE A 132 21.94 -7.34 7.26
CA ILE A 132 23.36 -7.40 7.48
C ILE A 132 23.55 -7.94 8.89
N LEU A 133 24.35 -8.99 9.05
CA LEU A 133 24.61 -9.65 10.33
C LEU A 133 25.90 -9.04 10.93
N PRO A 134 25.82 -7.90 11.61
CA PRO A 134 27.00 -7.28 12.19
C PRO A 134 27.44 -8.05 13.45
N ARG A 135 28.70 -7.93 13.80
CA ARG A 135 29.24 -8.45 15.07
C ARG A 135 28.76 -7.68 16.31
N TRP A 136 28.00 -6.63 16.10
CA TRP A 136 27.40 -5.80 17.15
C TRP A 136 25.96 -6.24 17.44
N ASN A 137 25.46 -5.96 18.62
CA ASN A 137 24.13 -6.41 19.09
C ASN A 137 22.95 -5.56 18.54
N ARG A 138 23.01 -5.12 17.28
CA ARG A 138 21.94 -4.34 16.64
C ARG A 138 21.54 -4.93 15.30
N SER A 139 20.25 -4.86 14.97
CA SER A 139 19.76 -5.31 13.68
C SER A 139 19.92 -4.19 12.64
N LEU A 140 20.58 -4.52 11.54
CA LEU A 140 20.69 -3.68 10.36
C LEU A 140 20.04 -4.41 9.19
N THR A 141 18.95 -3.86 8.65
CA THR A 141 18.26 -4.41 7.50
C THR A 141 18.49 -3.54 6.27
N TRP A 142 18.35 -4.14 5.11
CA TRP A 142 18.49 -3.46 3.84
C TRP A 142 17.36 -3.90 2.89
N SER A 143 16.95 -3.00 2.01
CA SER A 143 16.02 -3.30 0.92
C SER A 143 16.44 -2.57 -0.34
N SER A 144 16.11 -3.12 -1.49
CA SER A 144 16.23 -2.48 -2.79
C SER A 144 15.16 -3.03 -3.72
N GLY A 145 14.52 -2.17 -4.49
CA GLY A 145 13.47 -2.57 -5.40
C GLY A 145 13.49 -1.78 -6.69
N ILE A 146 13.04 -2.42 -7.76
CA ILE A 146 12.77 -1.79 -9.05
C ILE A 146 11.33 -2.08 -9.45
N MET A 147 10.74 -1.17 -10.21
CA MET A 147 9.38 -1.31 -10.73
C MET A 147 9.34 -0.85 -12.18
N TYR A 148 8.70 -1.65 -13.01
CA TYR A 148 8.24 -1.19 -14.31
C TYR A 148 6.86 -0.57 -14.15
N ASP A 149 6.76 0.72 -14.46
CA ASP A 149 5.50 1.46 -14.50
C ASP A 149 4.91 1.32 -15.91
N GLY A 150 3.91 0.47 -16.03
CA GLY A 150 3.31 0.15 -17.32
C GLY A 150 2.73 1.36 -18.04
N PRO A 151 1.93 2.20 -17.40
CA PRO A 151 1.33 3.38 -18.03
C PRO A 151 2.33 4.42 -18.54
N ASN A 152 3.47 4.58 -17.86
CA ASN A 152 4.50 5.53 -18.26
C ASN A 152 5.65 4.85 -19.03
N HIS A 153 5.61 3.53 -19.21
CA HIS A 153 6.62 2.71 -19.92
C HIS A 153 8.06 2.96 -19.42
N GLN A 154 8.24 3.07 -18.08
CA GLN A 154 9.55 3.38 -17.51
C GLN A 154 9.88 2.49 -16.31
N TRP A 155 11.19 2.26 -16.11
CA TRP A 155 11.70 1.61 -14.92
C TRP A 155 12.01 2.65 -13.86
N LEU A 156 11.58 2.37 -12.64
CA LEU A 156 11.78 3.24 -11.49
C LEU A 156 12.48 2.45 -10.38
N ILE A 157 13.47 3.09 -9.73
CA ILE A 157 14.01 2.59 -8.48
C ILE A 157 12.96 2.85 -7.40
N ARG A 158 12.49 1.78 -6.78
CA ARG A 158 11.51 1.81 -5.70
C ARG A 158 12.21 2.02 -4.36
N GLN A 159 11.51 1.64 -3.28
CA GLN A 159 12.09 1.73 -1.95
C GLN A 159 13.46 1.04 -1.92
N THR A 160 14.49 1.79 -1.50
CA THR A 160 15.87 1.34 -1.43
C THR A 160 16.52 2.04 -0.26
N GLY A 161 17.09 1.29 0.69
CA GLY A 161 17.72 1.91 1.84
C GLY A 161 18.14 0.91 2.92
N LEU A 162 18.58 1.50 4.01
CA LEU A 162 19.06 0.80 5.21
C LEU A 162 18.22 1.22 6.41
N MET A 163 17.90 0.28 7.28
CA MET A 163 17.26 0.54 8.56
C MET A 163 18.06 -0.05 9.72
N LEU A 164 18.40 0.80 10.67
CA LEU A 164 19.08 0.46 11.90
C LEU A 164 18.10 0.49 13.07
N ALA A 165 18.02 -0.62 13.82
CA ALA A 165 17.31 -0.64 15.09
C ALA A 165 18.10 0.10 16.17
N VAL A 166 17.41 0.99 16.88
CA VAL A 166 17.96 1.70 18.05
C VAL A 166 16.94 1.61 19.19
N PRO A 167 16.87 0.46 19.89
CA PRO A 167 15.87 0.24 20.94
C PRO A 167 15.97 1.26 22.08
N GLU A 168 17.16 1.78 22.35
CA GLU A 168 17.41 2.79 23.38
C GLU A 168 16.71 4.11 23.09
N LEU A 169 16.47 4.41 21.81
CA LEU A 169 15.69 5.57 21.35
C LEU A 169 14.23 5.19 20.99
N GLY A 170 13.81 3.97 21.36
CA GLY A 170 12.45 3.49 21.18
C GLY A 170 12.04 3.23 19.74
N GLY A 171 12.97 3.14 18.76
CA GLY A 171 12.58 3.03 17.37
C GLY A 171 13.68 2.59 16.42
N ASN A 172 13.47 2.92 15.14
CA ASN A 172 14.32 2.53 14.03
C ASN A 172 14.66 3.76 13.19
N PHE A 173 15.90 3.88 12.77
CA PHE A 173 16.34 4.87 11.79
C PHE A 173 16.43 4.23 10.41
N PHE A 174 15.75 4.84 9.47
CA PHE A 174 15.85 4.50 8.05
C PHE A 174 16.55 5.62 7.30
N VAL A 175 17.40 5.26 6.35
CA VAL A 175 18.01 6.17 5.39
C VAL A 175 17.91 5.59 3.99
N GLY A 176 17.48 6.40 3.03
CA GLY A 176 17.32 6.02 1.63
C GLY A 176 16.00 6.49 1.03
N ARG A 177 15.59 5.83 -0.05
CA ARG A 177 14.33 6.10 -0.76
C ARG A 177 13.18 5.33 -0.14
N SER A 178 12.14 6.05 0.25
CA SER A 178 10.93 5.43 0.84
C SER A 178 9.70 6.32 0.66
N LYS A 179 8.54 5.83 1.08
CA LYS A 179 7.35 6.65 1.22
C LYS A 179 7.47 7.59 2.41
N GLU A 180 6.96 8.80 2.24
CA GLU A 180 6.76 9.72 3.35
C GLU A 180 5.72 9.17 4.33
N GLY A 181 5.96 9.35 5.63
CA GLY A 181 5.11 8.83 6.70
C GLY A 181 3.98 9.78 7.05
N PHE A 182 3.11 10.18 6.11
CA PHE A 182 2.02 11.11 6.34
C PHE A 182 0.66 10.42 6.48
N SER A 183 0.31 9.49 5.60
CA SER A 183 -1.00 8.85 5.49
C SER A 183 -0.86 7.35 5.68
N LEU A 184 -1.80 6.70 6.39
CA LEU A 184 -1.85 5.25 6.54
C LEU A 184 -1.94 4.56 5.19
N LEU A 185 -2.84 5.00 4.32
CA LEU A 185 -3.00 4.43 2.98
C LEU A 185 -1.76 4.65 2.11
N LYS A 186 -1.01 5.75 2.34
CA LYS A 186 0.21 6.01 1.57
C LYS A 186 1.35 5.09 1.97
N ILE A 187 1.56 4.88 3.28
CA ILE A 187 2.62 4.00 3.79
C ILE A 187 2.29 2.52 3.58
N MET A 188 1.02 2.15 3.58
CA MET A 188 0.58 0.78 3.34
C MET A 188 1.11 0.27 1.99
N VAL A 189 1.49 -1.00 1.95
CA VAL A 189 1.94 -1.65 0.72
C VAL A 189 0.85 -1.54 -0.35
N GLY A 190 1.21 -1.17 -1.57
CA GLY A 190 0.22 -1.02 -2.64
C GLY A 190 -0.55 -2.30 -2.93
N TYR A 191 0.08 -3.47 -2.70
CA TYR A 191 -0.51 -4.79 -2.87
C TYR A 191 -1.37 -5.25 -1.67
N ASP A 192 -1.26 -4.57 -0.54
CA ASP A 192 -2.06 -4.84 0.67
C ASP A 192 -3.32 -3.96 0.74
N GLY A 193 -3.43 -2.97 -0.13
CA GLY A 193 -4.57 -2.07 -0.23
C GLY A 193 -5.89 -2.81 -0.43
N TRP A 194 -6.95 -2.20 0.02
CA TRP A 194 -8.31 -2.73 -0.16
C TRP A 194 -9.01 -2.20 -1.41
N THR A 195 -8.45 -1.18 -2.07
CA THR A 195 -8.96 -0.60 -3.33
C THR A 195 -7.88 -0.64 -4.40
N PHE A 196 -8.26 -0.49 -5.68
CA PHE A 196 -7.34 -0.48 -6.81
C PHE A 196 -6.24 0.57 -6.65
N GLU A 197 -6.62 1.79 -6.34
CA GLU A 197 -5.71 2.90 -6.14
C GLU A 197 -6.03 3.62 -4.81
N ARG A 198 -5.09 4.41 -4.31
CA ARG A 198 -5.30 5.28 -3.16
C ARG A 198 -6.29 6.38 -3.49
N GLN A 199 -6.77 7.08 -2.46
CA GLN A 199 -7.65 8.24 -2.66
C GLN A 199 -6.98 9.31 -3.51
N THR A 200 -7.78 10.03 -4.30
CA THR A 200 -7.33 11.05 -5.26
C THR A 200 -6.44 12.13 -4.64
N ILE A 201 -6.76 12.60 -3.44
CA ILE A 201 -5.96 13.63 -2.75
C ILE A 201 -4.53 13.15 -2.46
N SER A 202 -4.34 11.86 -2.17
CA SER A 202 -3.01 11.27 -1.94
C SER A 202 -2.13 11.30 -3.20
N ASP A 203 -2.73 11.07 -4.36
CA ASP A 203 -2.02 11.12 -5.66
C ASP A 203 -1.63 12.56 -6.01
N ALA A 204 -2.50 13.54 -5.68
CA ALA A 204 -2.26 14.94 -5.97
C ALA A 204 -1.21 15.62 -5.08
N THR A 205 -1.13 15.24 -3.80
CA THR A 205 -0.42 16.05 -2.78
C THR A 205 0.84 15.39 -2.22
N ILE A 206 0.94 14.05 -2.25
CA ILE A 206 2.06 13.32 -1.65
C ILE A 206 2.85 12.59 -2.74
N PRO A 207 4.16 12.79 -2.86
CA PRO A 207 4.98 12.10 -3.85
C PRO A 207 4.93 10.57 -3.65
N ILE A 208 5.17 9.82 -4.71
CA ILE A 208 5.17 8.34 -4.66
C ILE A 208 6.24 7.84 -3.72
N LEU A 209 7.45 8.40 -3.82
CA LEU A 209 8.64 8.10 -3.03
C LEU A 209 9.43 9.39 -2.84
N ALA A 210 10.24 9.44 -1.79
CA ALA A 210 11.17 10.51 -1.50
C ALA A 210 12.47 9.95 -0.91
N ASP A 211 13.59 10.65 -1.12
CA ASP A 211 14.91 10.28 -0.62
C ASP A 211 15.19 11.05 0.67
N GLY A 212 15.58 10.36 1.73
CA GLY A 212 15.81 11.01 3.00
C GLY A 212 16.03 10.05 4.16
N PHE A 213 15.72 10.51 5.35
CA PHE A 213 15.77 9.69 6.56
C PHE A 213 14.47 9.75 7.34
N LYS A 214 14.17 8.67 8.05
CA LYS A 214 13.02 8.55 8.94
C LYS A 214 13.43 7.99 10.28
N TRP A 215 12.74 8.43 11.31
CA TRP A 215 12.73 7.79 12.61
C TRP A 215 11.32 7.37 12.94
N LEU A 216 11.11 6.08 13.12
CA LEU A 216 9.79 5.49 13.35
C LEU A 216 9.85 4.46 14.47
N GLY A 217 8.77 4.37 15.22
CA GLY A 217 8.68 3.43 16.32
C GLY A 217 7.31 3.30 16.92
N TYR A 218 7.23 2.37 17.87
CA TYR A 218 6.05 2.08 18.67
C TYR A 218 6.44 2.06 20.13
N ALA A 219 5.73 2.82 20.94
CA ALA A 219 5.85 2.84 22.39
C ALA A 219 4.72 2.00 23.01
N PRO A 220 4.94 0.70 23.33
CA PRO A 220 3.88 -0.23 23.73
C PRO A 220 3.14 0.19 25.01
N LYS A 221 3.88 0.79 25.97
CA LYS A 221 3.29 1.26 27.24
C LYS A 221 2.20 2.32 27.05
N TYR A 222 2.32 3.12 25.99
CA TYR A 222 1.41 4.24 25.69
C TYR A 222 0.49 3.94 24.52
N HIS A 223 0.67 2.78 23.86
CA HIS A 223 -0.02 2.44 22.63
C HIS A 223 0.15 3.53 21.56
N PHE A 224 1.34 4.06 21.44
CA PHE A 224 1.65 5.23 20.62
C PHE A 224 2.69 4.91 19.57
N LEU A 225 2.38 5.25 18.32
CA LEU A 225 3.30 5.16 17.17
C LEU A 225 3.70 6.55 16.71
N TYR A 226 4.90 6.63 16.16
CA TYR A 226 5.38 7.85 15.52
C TYR A 226 6.22 7.52 14.29
N ASN A 227 6.19 8.43 13.33
CA ASN A 227 6.99 8.38 12.11
C ASN A 227 7.38 9.81 11.76
N LEU A 228 8.63 10.16 11.97
CA LEU A 228 9.20 11.46 11.68
C LEU A 228 10.18 11.32 10.52
N GLY A 229 10.14 12.19 9.54
CA GLY A 229 11.01 12.12 8.38
C GLY A 229 11.41 13.48 7.84
N TYR A 230 12.61 13.52 7.29
CA TYR A 230 13.11 14.61 6.47
C TYR A 230 13.58 14.04 5.14
N PHE A 231 13.15 14.66 4.06
CA PHE A 231 13.42 14.22 2.71
C PHE A 231 13.91 15.40 1.86
N ASN A 232 14.71 15.10 0.86
CA ASN A 232 15.21 16.10 -0.10
C ASN A 232 15.37 15.48 -1.49
N ASP A 233 15.75 16.30 -2.44
CA ASP A 233 15.93 15.92 -3.84
C ASP A 233 17.39 15.66 -4.25
N VAL A 234 18.32 15.60 -3.32
CA VAL A 234 19.77 15.47 -3.62
C VAL A 234 20.07 14.28 -4.53
N VAL A 235 19.36 13.15 -4.34
CA VAL A 235 19.54 11.94 -5.16
C VAL A 235 18.52 11.86 -6.29
N SER A 236 17.36 12.54 -6.16
CA SER A 236 16.22 12.44 -7.08
C SER A 236 15.99 13.71 -7.90
N HIS A 237 16.90 14.65 -7.85
CA HIS A 237 16.79 15.91 -8.60
C HIS A 237 16.50 15.67 -10.09
N SER A 238 15.54 16.40 -10.60
CA SER A 238 15.05 16.28 -11.99
C SER A 238 14.41 14.94 -12.38
N GLN A 239 14.10 14.06 -11.42
CA GLN A 239 13.31 12.87 -11.70
C GLN A 239 11.80 13.17 -11.67
N THR A 240 11.03 12.39 -12.42
CA THR A 240 9.60 12.62 -12.61
C THR A 240 8.74 12.60 -11.34
N PHE A 241 9.24 11.97 -10.27
CA PHE A 241 8.59 11.91 -8.97
C PHE A 241 9.13 12.94 -7.96
N SER A 242 10.21 13.65 -8.27
CA SER A 242 10.76 14.70 -7.42
C SER A 242 9.96 15.98 -7.65
N THR A 243 9.07 16.28 -6.72
CA THR A 243 8.20 17.47 -6.76
C THR A 243 8.56 18.50 -5.69
N TYR A 244 9.42 18.11 -4.75
CA TYR A 244 9.85 18.94 -3.64
C TYR A 244 11.38 18.89 -3.46
N SER A 245 11.99 20.03 -3.27
CA SER A 245 13.41 20.13 -2.92
C SER A 245 13.68 19.70 -1.46
N SER A 246 12.72 19.91 -0.57
CA SER A 246 12.78 19.39 0.80
C SER A 246 11.39 19.23 1.39
N THR A 247 11.23 18.23 2.27
CA THR A 247 10.02 18.02 3.05
C THR A 247 10.33 17.56 4.47
N GLU A 248 9.53 18.05 5.40
CA GLU A 248 9.48 17.58 6.79
C GLU A 248 8.11 16.94 7.02
N VAL A 249 8.10 15.75 7.60
CA VAL A 249 6.88 14.95 7.77
C VAL A 249 6.83 14.36 9.17
N GLY A 250 5.69 14.45 9.80
CA GLY A 250 5.43 13.79 11.07
C GLY A 250 4.04 13.16 11.08
N ARG A 251 3.94 11.92 11.54
CA ARG A 251 2.69 11.21 11.80
C ARG A 251 2.75 10.60 13.18
N PHE A 252 1.70 10.80 13.95
CA PHE A 252 1.53 10.36 15.32
C PHE A 252 0.21 9.62 15.44
N VAL A 253 0.26 8.39 15.95
CA VAL A 253 -0.91 7.52 16.05
C VAL A 253 -1.04 7.01 17.46
N TRP A 254 -2.23 7.10 17.99
CA TRP A 254 -2.62 6.50 19.25
C TRP A 254 -3.58 5.32 19.01
N LEU A 255 -3.32 4.20 19.68
CA LEU A 255 -4.14 3.00 19.62
C LEU A 255 -4.88 2.82 20.95
N PRO A 256 -5.97 3.59 21.22
CA PRO A 256 -6.70 3.49 22.50
C PRO A 256 -7.33 2.12 22.72
N VAL A 257 -7.59 1.40 21.63
CA VAL A 257 -8.04 0.01 21.67
C VAL A 257 -7.10 -0.80 20.79
N HIS A 258 -6.38 -1.74 21.40
CA HIS A 258 -5.54 -2.70 20.69
C HIS A 258 -5.58 -4.04 21.44
N SER A 259 -6.23 -5.03 20.87
CA SER A 259 -6.40 -6.36 21.44
C SER A 259 -6.34 -7.44 20.37
N ASP A 260 -5.25 -8.19 20.34
CA ASP A 260 -5.11 -9.33 19.43
C ASP A 260 -6.09 -10.46 19.76
N LYS A 261 -6.42 -10.65 21.06
CA LYS A 261 -7.36 -11.68 21.52
C LYS A 261 -8.79 -11.41 21.02
N GLU A 262 -9.19 -10.14 20.99
CA GLU A 262 -10.51 -9.73 20.56
C GLU A 262 -10.54 -9.27 19.11
N ASP A 263 -9.42 -9.38 18.42
CA ASP A 263 -9.23 -8.92 17.04
C ASP A 263 -9.77 -7.49 16.82
N LYS A 264 -9.40 -6.58 17.73
CA LYS A 264 -9.82 -5.18 17.73
C LYS A 264 -8.64 -4.24 17.68
N VAL A 265 -8.78 -3.17 16.90
CA VAL A 265 -7.87 -2.02 16.92
C VAL A 265 -8.64 -0.74 16.58
N LEU A 266 -8.37 0.32 17.33
CA LEU A 266 -8.75 1.68 17.00
C LEU A 266 -7.47 2.48 16.81
N ASP A 267 -7.26 2.96 15.61
CA ASP A 267 -6.15 3.80 15.16
C ASP A 267 -6.67 5.22 15.04
N LEU A 268 -6.10 6.13 15.80
CA LEU A 268 -6.41 7.56 15.77
C LEU A 268 -5.11 8.31 15.53
N GLY A 269 -4.97 8.95 14.39
CA GLY A 269 -3.74 9.62 14.01
C GLY A 269 -3.91 11.06 13.56
N VAL A 270 -2.82 11.80 13.73
CA VAL A 270 -2.64 13.14 13.17
C VAL A 270 -1.30 13.20 12.46
N ALA A 271 -1.26 13.90 11.35
CA ALA A 271 -0.05 14.05 10.56
C ALA A 271 0.14 15.50 10.10
N TYR A 272 1.39 15.91 10.02
CA TYR A 272 1.77 17.17 9.38
C TYR A 272 2.82 16.94 8.30
N ARG A 273 2.86 17.82 7.34
CA ARG A 273 3.90 17.87 6.30
C ARG A 273 4.16 19.30 5.91
N PHE A 274 5.42 19.69 5.94
CA PHE A 274 5.90 20.93 5.35
C PHE A 274 6.76 20.61 4.15
N GLY A 275 6.64 21.36 3.04
CA GLY A 275 7.43 21.09 1.85
C GLY A 275 7.74 22.35 1.06
N ILE A 276 8.94 22.39 0.47
CA ILE A 276 9.39 23.43 -0.45
C ILE A 276 9.36 22.82 -1.85
N PRO A 277 8.49 23.27 -2.76
CA PRO A 277 8.42 22.77 -4.13
C PRO A 277 9.72 22.97 -4.89
N GLU A 278 10.09 22.00 -5.72
CA GLU A 278 11.26 22.10 -6.57
C GLU A 278 11.11 23.30 -7.55
N ASN A 279 12.14 24.11 -7.63
CA ASN A 279 12.17 25.33 -8.46
C ASN A 279 11.00 26.30 -8.18
N HIS A 280 10.43 26.29 -6.99
CA HIS A 280 9.24 27.08 -6.62
C HIS A 280 8.06 26.89 -7.60
N LYS A 281 7.91 25.69 -8.15
CA LYS A 281 6.82 25.31 -9.04
C LYS A 281 6.05 24.13 -8.47
N LEU A 282 4.73 24.23 -8.45
CA LEU A 282 3.85 23.19 -7.99
C LEU A 282 2.79 22.89 -9.03
N GLN A 283 2.46 21.62 -9.18
CA GLN A 283 1.30 21.15 -9.93
C GLN A 283 0.61 20.07 -9.11
N LEU A 284 -0.65 20.29 -8.79
CA LEU A 284 -1.49 19.33 -8.09
C LEU A 284 -2.41 18.67 -9.10
N ARG A 285 -2.31 17.36 -9.25
CA ARG A 285 -3.12 16.60 -10.20
C ARG A 285 -3.35 15.17 -9.75
N SER A 286 -4.52 14.63 -10.05
CA SER A 286 -4.84 13.24 -9.75
C SER A 286 -5.68 12.59 -10.83
N ARG A 287 -5.45 11.27 -11.01
CA ARG A 287 -6.33 10.41 -11.76
C ARG A 287 -7.56 10.05 -10.92
N PRO A 288 -8.68 9.63 -11.56
CA PRO A 288 -9.92 9.32 -10.86
C PRO A 288 -9.89 7.93 -10.18
N GLU A 289 -8.77 7.52 -9.57
CA GLU A 289 -8.56 6.19 -8.97
C GLU A 289 -8.69 5.03 -9.98
N ALA A 290 -8.42 5.34 -11.21
CA ALA A 290 -8.27 4.43 -12.33
C ALA A 290 -6.98 4.80 -13.04
N PHE A 291 -5.97 3.97 -12.97
CA PHE A 291 -4.64 4.35 -13.44
C PHE A 291 -4.56 4.44 -14.97
N ALA A 292 -5.47 3.75 -15.67
CA ALA A 292 -5.62 3.86 -17.12
C ALA A 292 -6.23 5.19 -17.57
N ALA A 293 -6.92 5.90 -16.67
CA ALA A 293 -7.54 7.19 -16.99
C ALA A 293 -6.51 8.33 -17.01
N PRO A 294 -6.74 9.40 -17.78
CA PRO A 294 -6.01 10.64 -17.67
C PRO A 294 -6.26 11.35 -16.34
N TYR A 295 -5.54 12.45 -16.10
CA TYR A 295 -5.74 13.27 -14.89
C TYR A 295 -7.09 13.98 -14.97
N PHE A 296 -7.96 13.74 -13.98
CA PHE A 296 -9.29 14.36 -13.88
C PHE A 296 -9.22 15.74 -13.25
N VAL A 297 -8.48 15.88 -12.19
CA VAL A 297 -8.21 17.17 -11.55
C VAL A 297 -6.77 17.55 -11.81
N ASP A 298 -6.53 18.82 -12.14
CA ASP A 298 -5.20 19.31 -12.48
C ASP A 298 -5.18 20.85 -12.44
N THR A 299 -4.36 21.40 -11.56
CA THR A 299 -4.19 22.85 -11.40
C THR A 299 -3.36 23.49 -12.50
N GLY A 300 -2.71 22.68 -13.37
CA GLY A 300 -1.59 23.18 -14.13
C GLY A 300 -0.40 23.55 -13.21
N SER A 301 0.70 23.93 -13.81
CA SER A 301 1.89 24.38 -13.05
C SER A 301 1.74 25.85 -12.66
N PHE A 302 1.97 26.14 -11.36
CA PHE A 302 1.93 27.50 -10.83
C PHE A 302 3.09 27.74 -9.86
N LYS A 303 3.38 29.00 -9.56
CA LYS A 303 4.43 29.36 -8.61
C LYS A 303 3.96 29.12 -7.17
N ALA A 304 4.76 28.42 -6.37
CA ALA A 304 4.50 28.18 -4.95
C ALA A 304 5.82 28.20 -4.16
N ASP A 305 5.83 28.94 -3.06
CA ASP A 305 7.03 29.09 -2.24
C ASP A 305 7.15 27.94 -1.22
N SER A 306 6.04 27.51 -0.64
CA SER A 306 5.98 26.38 0.28
C SER A 306 4.57 25.79 0.36
N THR A 307 4.48 24.60 0.95
CA THR A 307 3.22 23.93 1.25
C THR A 307 3.20 23.47 2.69
N TRP A 308 2.03 23.50 3.30
CA TRP A 308 1.82 23.02 4.66
C TRP A 308 0.56 22.16 4.72
N MET A 309 0.67 20.95 5.22
CA MET A 309 -0.44 20.00 5.29
C MET A 309 -0.69 19.59 6.75
N LEU A 310 -1.96 19.47 7.08
CA LEU A 310 -2.45 18.87 8.31
C LEU A 310 -3.49 17.81 7.95
N GLY A 311 -3.32 16.61 8.48
CA GLY A 311 -4.23 15.49 8.24
C GLY A 311 -4.61 14.78 9.53
N TYR A 312 -5.75 14.10 9.46
CA TYR A 312 -6.15 13.13 10.47
C TYR A 312 -6.44 11.78 9.82
N GLU A 313 -6.38 10.74 10.62
CA GLU A 313 -6.81 9.40 10.29
C GLU A 313 -7.56 8.78 11.46
N ALA A 314 -8.55 7.98 11.15
CA ALA A 314 -9.29 7.20 12.12
C ALA A 314 -9.71 5.88 11.49
N TYR A 315 -9.21 4.77 12.04
CA TYR A 315 -9.56 3.42 11.57
C TYR A 315 -9.96 2.56 12.75
N TYR A 316 -11.12 1.94 12.62
CA TYR A 316 -11.60 0.96 13.59
C TYR A 316 -11.77 -0.39 12.92
N ARG A 317 -11.06 -1.39 13.41
CA ARG A 317 -11.25 -2.78 13.00
C ARG A 317 -11.78 -3.58 14.18
N GLN A 318 -12.81 -4.38 13.92
CA GLN A 318 -13.31 -5.38 14.83
C GLN A 318 -13.67 -6.64 14.06
N ASN A 319 -12.94 -7.72 14.31
CA ASN A 319 -13.10 -8.99 13.62
C ASN A 319 -13.05 -8.83 12.09
N ARG A 320 -14.18 -9.02 11.42
CA ARG A 320 -14.34 -8.98 9.95
C ARG A 320 -14.60 -7.58 9.40
N TRP A 321 -14.93 -6.62 10.26
CA TRP A 321 -15.23 -5.25 9.88
C TRP A 321 -14.02 -4.33 10.01
N LEU A 322 -13.87 -3.48 9.05
CA LEU A 322 -12.99 -2.32 9.11
C LEU A 322 -13.79 -1.08 8.68
N PHE A 323 -13.72 -0.03 9.46
CA PHE A 323 -14.21 1.31 9.14
C PHE A 323 -13.04 2.25 9.20
N GLY A 324 -12.92 3.14 8.24
CA GLY A 324 -11.78 4.05 8.23
C GLY A 324 -12.03 5.34 7.46
N SER A 325 -11.26 6.34 7.79
CA SER A 325 -11.25 7.63 7.11
C SER A 325 -9.89 8.29 7.27
N GLU A 326 -9.44 8.91 6.21
CA GLU A 326 -8.34 9.88 6.23
C GLU A 326 -8.81 11.15 5.54
N TYR A 327 -8.43 12.31 6.07
CA TYR A 327 -8.72 13.60 5.46
C TYR A 327 -7.63 14.59 5.80
N TRP A 328 -7.27 15.47 4.85
CA TRP A 328 -6.29 16.53 5.09
C TRP A 328 -6.53 17.78 4.27
N TRP A 329 -5.97 18.85 4.76
CA TRP A 329 -5.90 20.16 4.14
C TRP A 329 -4.46 20.47 3.79
N MET A 330 -4.26 21.09 2.64
CA MET A 330 -2.97 21.59 2.18
C MET A 330 -3.07 23.07 1.87
N HIS A 331 -2.43 23.86 2.69
CA HIS A 331 -2.22 25.27 2.42
C HIS A 331 -1.01 25.46 1.52
N VAL A 332 -1.15 26.26 0.47
CA VAL A 332 -0.07 26.59 -0.46
C VAL A 332 0.29 28.07 -0.34
N SER A 333 1.52 28.35 0.02
CA SER A 333 2.07 29.70 0.01
C SER A 333 2.37 30.11 -1.43
N SER A 334 1.46 30.85 -2.02
CA SER A 334 1.50 31.26 -3.43
C SER A 334 0.74 32.59 -3.61
N PRO A 335 1.42 33.73 -3.47
CA PRO A 335 0.76 35.04 -3.62
C PRO A 335 0.07 35.24 -4.98
N SER A 336 0.59 34.63 -6.04
CA SER A 336 0.01 34.70 -7.38
C SER A 336 -1.37 34.07 -7.48
N THR A 337 -1.63 33.02 -6.68
CA THR A 337 -2.92 32.32 -6.61
C THR A 337 -3.72 32.66 -5.36
N ASN A 338 -3.28 33.66 -4.60
CA ASN A 338 -3.92 34.14 -3.36
C ASN A 338 -3.92 33.09 -2.22
N ASN A 339 -2.80 32.35 -2.06
CA ASN A 339 -2.55 31.38 -0.99
C ASN A 339 -3.71 30.36 -0.80
N PRO A 340 -3.98 29.52 -1.79
CA PRO A 340 -5.12 28.59 -1.74
C PRO A 340 -4.94 27.51 -0.68
N VAL A 341 -6.08 26.99 -0.21
CA VAL A 341 -6.17 25.78 0.59
C VAL A 341 -6.92 24.73 -0.22
N VAL A 342 -6.29 23.60 -0.49
CA VAL A 342 -6.92 22.45 -1.14
C VAL A 342 -7.12 21.34 -0.11
N ASP A 343 -8.11 20.48 -0.34
CA ASP A 343 -8.44 19.45 0.63
C ASP A 343 -9.07 18.21 0.00
N GLY A 344 -9.16 17.14 0.80
CA GLY A 344 -9.78 15.91 0.41
C GLY A 344 -9.45 14.76 1.34
N GLY A 345 -10.04 13.61 1.02
CA GLY A 345 -9.88 12.40 1.81
C GLY A 345 -10.79 11.28 1.34
N ASP A 346 -10.98 10.30 2.21
CA ASP A 346 -11.91 9.20 1.96
C ASP A 346 -12.58 8.68 3.23
N ILE A 347 -13.67 7.96 3.03
CA ILE A 347 -14.30 7.11 4.03
C ILE A 347 -14.42 5.72 3.40
N VAL A 348 -14.02 4.70 4.16
CA VAL A 348 -14.03 3.31 3.70
C VAL A 348 -14.64 2.39 4.75
N THR A 349 -15.36 1.38 4.26
CA THR A 349 -15.80 0.24 5.04
C THR A 349 -15.42 -1.02 4.31
N THR A 350 -14.85 -2.00 5.02
CA THR A 350 -14.63 -3.33 4.46
C THR A 350 -15.24 -4.42 5.34
N TYR A 351 -15.67 -5.50 4.70
CA TYR A 351 -16.20 -6.69 5.38
C TYR A 351 -15.64 -7.97 4.77
N LEU A 352 -15.07 -8.82 5.61
CA LEU A 352 -14.54 -10.13 5.23
C LEU A 352 -15.61 -11.22 5.46
N PHE A 353 -16.05 -11.88 4.40
CA PHE A 353 -17.09 -12.92 4.48
C PHE A 353 -16.62 -14.22 5.14
N ASN A 354 -15.34 -14.54 5.01
CA ASN A 354 -14.73 -15.76 5.54
C ASN A 354 -13.99 -15.46 6.86
N ASP A 355 -13.50 -16.49 7.53
CA ASP A 355 -12.72 -16.37 8.76
C ASP A 355 -11.30 -15.81 8.51
N ALA A 356 -11.16 -14.77 7.73
CA ALA A 356 -9.94 -14.05 7.54
C ALA A 356 -9.98 -12.73 8.32
N SER A 357 -8.83 -12.20 8.68
CA SER A 357 -8.71 -10.89 9.29
C SER A 357 -7.64 -10.06 8.60
N ARG A 358 -7.76 -8.75 8.74
CA ARG A 358 -6.77 -7.80 8.27
C ARG A 358 -5.93 -7.35 9.46
N VAL A 359 -4.76 -7.95 9.62
CA VAL A 359 -3.88 -7.73 10.78
C VAL A 359 -3.33 -6.30 10.75
N TYR A 360 -3.31 -5.64 11.92
CA TYR A 360 -2.65 -4.35 12.09
C TYR A 360 -1.17 -4.54 12.42
N ASN A 361 -0.31 -3.79 11.75
CA ASN A 361 1.14 -3.78 12.00
C ASN A 361 1.51 -2.58 12.86
N THR A 362 1.75 -2.79 14.14
CA THR A 362 2.13 -1.73 15.08
C THR A 362 3.51 -1.12 14.79
N ALA A 363 4.43 -1.89 14.19
CA ALA A 363 5.75 -1.36 13.83
C ALA A 363 5.69 -0.32 12.69
N GLY A 364 4.75 -0.49 11.76
CA GLY A 364 4.58 0.40 10.62
C GLY A 364 3.38 1.35 10.73
N GLY A 365 2.41 1.05 11.61
CA GLY A 365 1.19 1.82 11.77
C GLY A 365 0.23 1.70 10.58
N PHE A 366 -0.03 0.48 10.10
CA PHE A 366 -0.94 0.23 8.98
C PHE A 366 -1.49 -1.21 8.99
N PHE A 367 -2.52 -1.46 8.18
CA PHE A 367 -3.09 -2.80 7.99
C PHE A 367 -2.35 -3.60 6.92
N ARG A 368 -2.11 -4.89 7.19
CA ARG A 368 -1.49 -5.82 6.24
C ARG A 368 -2.51 -6.40 5.24
N ALA A 369 -1.99 -7.13 4.25
CA ALA A 369 -2.80 -7.94 3.35
C ALA A 369 -3.69 -8.92 4.09
N VAL A 370 -4.83 -9.24 3.51
CA VAL A 370 -5.69 -10.32 3.97
C VAL A 370 -5.07 -11.66 3.61
N SER A 371 -4.97 -12.54 4.60
CA SER A 371 -4.47 -13.90 4.44
C SER A 371 -5.63 -14.90 4.57
N PRO A 372 -5.99 -15.65 3.53
CA PRO A 372 -7.05 -16.65 3.62
C PRO A 372 -6.59 -17.82 4.49
N LYS A 373 -7.44 -18.30 5.41
CA LYS A 373 -7.14 -19.49 6.22
C LYS A 373 -6.86 -20.73 5.38
N ARG A 374 -7.57 -20.86 4.25
CA ARG A 374 -7.41 -21.95 3.30
C ARG A 374 -7.52 -21.41 1.88
N SER A 375 -6.42 -21.49 1.14
CA SER A 375 -6.36 -20.99 -0.22
C SER A 375 -7.19 -21.85 -1.20
N VAL A 376 -7.51 -21.30 -2.36
CA VAL A 376 -8.21 -22.04 -3.42
C VAL A 376 -7.37 -23.22 -3.94
N PHE A 377 -6.05 -23.09 -3.95
CA PHE A 377 -5.11 -24.15 -4.35
C PHE A 377 -5.03 -25.31 -3.35
N GLN A 378 -5.59 -25.13 -2.15
CA GLN A 378 -5.74 -26.15 -1.10
C GLN A 378 -7.20 -26.64 -1.01
N GLY A 379 -8.03 -26.34 -2.02
CA GLY A 379 -9.45 -26.71 -2.06
C GLY A 379 -10.31 -25.86 -1.10
N GLY A 380 -9.83 -24.71 -0.64
CA GLY A 380 -10.60 -23.75 0.15
C GLY A 380 -11.32 -22.71 -0.71
N PRO A 381 -12.14 -21.84 -0.09
CA PRO A 381 -12.84 -20.76 -0.80
C PRO A 381 -11.96 -19.52 -1.06
N GLY A 382 -10.73 -19.47 -0.51
CA GLY A 382 -10.01 -18.21 -0.36
C GLY A 382 -10.66 -17.30 0.69
N ALA A 383 -10.42 -16.00 0.60
CA ALA A 383 -11.12 -14.99 1.41
C ALA A 383 -11.78 -13.96 0.48
N TRP A 384 -13.03 -13.64 0.77
CA TRP A 384 -13.82 -12.66 0.03
C TRP A 384 -13.98 -11.41 0.88
N GLU A 385 -13.74 -10.24 0.29
CA GLU A 385 -13.85 -8.95 0.96
C GLU A 385 -14.74 -8.03 0.14
N LEU A 386 -15.79 -7.49 0.75
CA LEU A 386 -16.57 -6.38 0.21
C LEU A 386 -15.92 -5.09 0.69
N VAL A 387 -15.77 -4.12 -0.21
CA VAL A 387 -15.26 -2.78 0.08
C VAL A 387 -16.26 -1.74 -0.42
N LEU A 388 -16.57 -0.77 0.40
CA LEU A 388 -17.33 0.41 0.04
C LEU A 388 -16.47 1.63 0.39
N ARG A 389 -16.14 2.46 -0.60
CA ARG A 389 -15.37 3.69 -0.39
C ARG A 389 -16.04 4.88 -1.06
N TYR A 390 -16.03 6.00 -0.39
CA TYR A 390 -16.25 7.31 -0.98
C TYR A 390 -15.00 8.14 -0.82
N SER A 391 -14.46 8.69 -1.89
CA SER A 391 -13.32 9.60 -1.88
C SER A 391 -13.68 10.93 -2.51
N TYR A 392 -12.98 11.97 -2.07
CA TYR A 392 -13.21 13.35 -2.50
C TYR A 392 -11.91 14.12 -2.55
N ILE A 393 -11.82 15.04 -3.52
CA ILE A 393 -10.75 16.03 -3.65
C ILE A 393 -11.33 17.36 -4.16
N ASP A 394 -10.86 18.46 -3.58
CA ASP A 394 -11.12 19.81 -4.03
C ASP A 394 -9.80 20.55 -4.29
N LEU A 395 -9.57 20.90 -5.56
CA LEU A 395 -8.44 21.72 -6.00
C LEU A 395 -8.89 23.12 -6.48
N ASP A 396 -10.14 23.49 -6.21
CA ASP A 396 -10.68 24.81 -6.55
C ASP A 396 -10.72 25.70 -5.30
N ASN A 397 -9.78 26.60 -5.20
CA ASN A 397 -9.75 27.56 -4.11
C ASN A 397 -9.07 28.86 -4.54
N GLN A 398 -9.63 29.99 -4.16
CA GLN A 398 -9.14 31.32 -4.52
C GLN A 398 -9.01 31.49 -6.05
N LYS A 399 -7.80 31.71 -6.55
CA LYS A 399 -7.52 31.79 -8.01
C LYS A 399 -7.07 30.45 -8.59
N LEU A 400 -6.94 29.41 -7.77
CA LEU A 400 -6.58 28.08 -8.24
C LEU A 400 -7.83 27.37 -8.76
N GLN A 401 -7.75 26.79 -9.94
CA GLN A 401 -8.84 26.07 -10.60
C GLN A 401 -8.33 24.72 -11.10
N GLY A 402 -8.28 23.74 -10.20
CA GLY A 402 -7.85 22.40 -10.51
C GLY A 402 -9.00 21.41 -10.72
N GLY A 403 -10.22 21.81 -10.33
CA GLY A 403 -11.43 21.02 -10.35
C GLY A 403 -11.67 20.26 -9.04
N THR A 404 -12.91 19.78 -8.89
CA THR A 404 -13.33 18.92 -7.79
C THR A 404 -13.76 17.56 -8.33
N PHE A 405 -13.48 16.50 -7.57
CA PHE A 405 -13.86 15.15 -7.95
C PHE A 405 -14.27 14.35 -6.72
N GLY A 406 -15.44 13.70 -6.82
CA GLY A 406 -15.94 12.75 -5.84
C GLY A 406 -16.22 11.42 -6.49
N ARG A 407 -15.90 10.31 -5.81
CA ARG A 407 -16.15 8.96 -6.34
C ARG A 407 -16.63 8.00 -5.25
N PHE A 408 -17.73 7.32 -5.53
CA PHE A 408 -18.20 6.15 -4.77
C PHE A 408 -17.75 4.86 -5.46
N THR A 409 -17.13 3.95 -4.70
CA THR A 409 -16.52 2.72 -5.23
C THR A 409 -16.93 1.51 -4.38
N PRO A 410 -18.02 0.79 -4.75
CA PRO A 410 -18.24 -0.57 -4.31
C PRO A 410 -17.34 -1.53 -5.08
N MET A 411 -16.69 -2.47 -4.36
CA MET A 411 -15.86 -3.49 -5.00
C MET A 411 -15.78 -4.76 -4.18
N VAL A 412 -15.35 -5.83 -4.82
CA VAL A 412 -15.13 -7.14 -4.22
C VAL A 412 -13.70 -7.57 -4.50
N ASN A 413 -12.98 -7.95 -3.46
CA ASN A 413 -11.67 -8.58 -3.53
C ASN A 413 -11.80 -10.07 -3.24
N TRP A 414 -11.27 -10.89 -4.11
CA TRP A 414 -11.12 -12.32 -3.87
C TRP A 414 -9.65 -12.66 -3.65
N HIS A 415 -9.28 -12.82 -2.39
CA HIS A 415 -7.95 -13.27 -1.97
C HIS A 415 -7.88 -14.78 -2.13
N MET A 416 -7.45 -15.24 -3.31
CA MET A 416 -7.40 -16.66 -3.68
C MET A 416 -6.32 -17.39 -2.87
N SER A 417 -5.21 -16.71 -2.61
CA SER A 417 -4.10 -17.17 -1.76
C SER A 417 -3.35 -15.94 -1.23
N ASN A 418 -2.28 -16.14 -0.47
CA ASN A 418 -1.38 -15.05 -0.08
C ASN A 418 -0.64 -14.43 -1.29
N ASN A 419 -0.62 -15.13 -2.41
CA ASN A 419 0.14 -14.79 -3.60
C ASN A 419 -0.73 -14.33 -4.78
N MET A 420 -2.05 -14.50 -4.69
CA MET A 420 -2.96 -14.22 -5.79
C MET A 420 -4.25 -13.59 -5.30
N ARG A 421 -4.62 -12.46 -5.90
CA ARG A 421 -5.85 -11.73 -5.63
C ARG A 421 -6.51 -11.29 -6.94
N LEU A 422 -7.83 -11.44 -7.03
CA LEU A 422 -8.66 -10.84 -8.06
C LEU A 422 -9.50 -9.74 -7.44
N GLU A 423 -9.44 -8.56 -8.03
CA GLU A 423 -10.20 -7.38 -7.62
C GLU A 423 -11.21 -7.04 -8.71
N MET A 424 -12.44 -6.76 -8.32
CA MET A 424 -13.52 -6.36 -9.22
C MET A 424 -14.26 -5.19 -8.61
N GLY A 425 -14.41 -4.10 -9.33
CA GLY A 425 -15.03 -2.90 -8.81
C GLY A 425 -15.85 -2.13 -9.83
N TYR A 426 -16.85 -1.45 -9.30
CA TYR A 426 -17.61 -0.43 -9.97
C TYR A 426 -17.32 0.90 -9.30
N GLY A 427 -17.25 1.99 -10.04
CA GLY A 427 -17.12 3.33 -9.52
C GLY A 427 -18.15 4.27 -10.15
N TYR A 428 -18.70 5.17 -9.36
CA TYR A 428 -19.49 6.29 -9.86
C TYR A 428 -18.83 7.58 -9.41
N GLY A 429 -18.30 8.34 -10.38
CA GLY A 429 -17.54 9.56 -10.15
C GLY A 429 -18.23 10.78 -10.72
N HIS A 430 -18.13 11.90 -10.00
CA HIS A 430 -18.62 13.22 -10.40
C HIS A 430 -17.44 14.17 -10.49
N LEU A 431 -17.20 14.74 -11.66
CA LEU A 431 -16.16 15.72 -11.95
C LEU A 431 -16.80 17.08 -12.19
N ASP A 432 -16.39 18.09 -11.46
CA ASP A 432 -16.72 19.50 -11.70
C ASP A 432 -15.41 20.25 -11.99
N ARG A 433 -15.25 20.69 -13.24
CA ARG A 433 -14.05 21.39 -13.70
C ARG A 433 -14.40 22.30 -14.87
N PHE A 434 -13.82 23.48 -14.91
CA PHE A 434 -14.04 24.47 -15.99
C PHE A 434 -15.52 24.83 -16.21
N ASN A 435 -16.29 24.91 -15.11
CA ASN A 435 -17.74 25.17 -15.11
C ASN A 435 -18.60 24.07 -15.78
N LEU A 436 -18.03 22.90 -16.05
CA LEU A 436 -18.74 21.72 -16.53
C LEU A 436 -18.83 20.67 -15.41
N LYS A 437 -20.03 20.09 -15.25
CA LYS A 437 -20.31 19.00 -14.29
C LYS A 437 -20.62 17.73 -15.06
N GLY A 438 -19.83 16.69 -14.85
CA GLY A 438 -19.98 15.45 -15.60
C GLY A 438 -19.83 14.21 -14.72
N ASN A 439 -20.52 13.14 -15.11
CA ASN A 439 -20.51 11.87 -14.40
C ASN A 439 -19.82 10.80 -15.23
N THR A 440 -19.11 9.93 -14.54
CA THR A 440 -18.42 8.79 -15.12
C THR A 440 -18.67 7.54 -14.30
N GLN A 441 -19.02 6.46 -14.98
CA GLN A 441 -19.05 5.11 -14.43
C GLN A 441 -17.74 4.41 -14.80
N PHE A 442 -17.15 3.73 -13.82
CA PHE A 442 -15.89 3.00 -13.93
C PHE A 442 -16.15 1.52 -13.70
N PHE A 443 -15.67 0.67 -14.58
CA PHE A 443 -15.68 -0.78 -14.43
C PHE A 443 -14.23 -1.24 -14.45
N GLN A 444 -13.76 -1.75 -13.34
CA GLN A 444 -12.34 -2.11 -13.17
C GLN A 444 -12.20 -3.54 -12.70
N THR A 445 -11.21 -4.23 -13.25
CA THR A 445 -10.81 -5.56 -12.82
C THR A 445 -9.29 -5.62 -12.76
N ARG A 446 -8.74 -6.17 -11.70
CA ARG A 446 -7.29 -6.33 -11.52
C ARG A 446 -6.96 -7.73 -11.04
N LEU A 447 -5.99 -8.36 -11.71
CA LEU A 447 -5.32 -9.56 -11.21
C LEU A 447 -3.99 -9.17 -10.61
N GLN A 448 -3.81 -9.50 -9.35
CA GLN A 448 -2.57 -9.34 -8.61
C GLN A 448 -1.89 -10.69 -8.42
N LEU A 449 -0.63 -10.77 -8.78
CA LEU A 449 0.24 -11.91 -8.51
C LEU A 449 1.48 -11.43 -7.75
N GLN A 450 1.91 -12.21 -6.73
CA GLN A 450 3.10 -11.89 -5.93
C GLN A 450 3.74 -13.17 -5.37
N PHE A 451 5.05 -13.13 -5.09
CA PHE A 451 5.79 -14.23 -4.46
C PHE A 451 7.00 -13.76 -3.66
#